data_4f102d84c14b54696498e37ada05f05e
#
_entry.id   4f102d84c14b54696498e37ada05f05e
#
_cell.length_a   1.000
_cell.length_b   1.000
_cell.length_c   1.000
_cell.angle_alpha   90.00
_cell.angle_beta   90.00
_cell.angle_gamma   90.00
#
_symmetry.space_group_name_H-M   'P 1'
#
loop_
_entity.id
_entity.type
_entity.pdbx_description
1 polymer ?
#
loop_
_entity_poly.entity_id
_entity_poly.type
_entity_poly.pdbx_seq_one_letter_code
_entity_poly.pdbx_strand_id
1 'polypeptide(L)'
;EATVMYIHWGNEYETVENQRQRDIAQKLCDLGFDVIVGGHAHVVQPMALLESTVDPDHKTVCIYSMGNAVSNQRTGVSDQFPPGYTEDGALFTVTFEKYSDGKVYVSGTDVVPTWVNMHSNKGAREYNILPLTKDTEQQWQASYELTDQQFKSCQKSYDRTMGIVGEGLEACQTYLAQAKEAREEYYYNLAYNPELLETEATEAPAAEETT
;
A
#
# COMPACT_ATOMS: atom_id res chain seq x y z
N GLU A 1 -5.90 -19.36 -3.23
CA GLU A 1 -5.27 -18.76 -2.04
C GLU A 1 -4.65 -17.43 -2.44
N ALA A 2 -4.55 -16.46 -1.50
CA ALA A 2 -3.79 -15.23 -1.68
C ALA A 2 -2.49 -15.29 -0.87
N THR A 3 -1.44 -14.67 -1.38
CA THR A 3 -0.10 -14.73 -0.81
C THR A 3 0.38 -13.32 -0.45
N VAL A 4 0.85 -13.14 0.79
CA VAL A 4 1.38 -11.87 1.29
C VAL A 4 2.82 -12.06 1.76
N MET A 5 3.74 -11.27 1.22
CA MET A 5 5.13 -11.22 1.68
C MET A 5 5.33 -10.00 2.59
N TYR A 6 5.72 -10.24 3.85
CA TYR A 6 6.28 -9.17 4.68
C TYR A 6 7.81 -9.26 4.67
N ILE A 7 8.49 -8.18 4.31
CA ILE A 7 9.93 -8.18 4.08
C ILE A 7 10.62 -6.99 4.76
N HIS A 8 11.76 -7.28 5.39
CA HIS A 8 12.63 -6.31 6.05
C HIS A 8 13.83 -6.01 5.14
N TRP A 9 13.85 -4.83 4.52
CA TRP A 9 14.78 -4.49 3.45
C TRP A 9 15.03 -2.97 3.31
N GLY A 10 15.91 -2.60 2.38
CA GLY A 10 16.21 -1.21 2.03
C GLY A 10 17.31 -0.61 2.89
N ASN A 11 17.47 0.68 2.78
CA ASN A 11 18.38 1.48 3.58
C ASN A 11 17.59 2.34 4.57
N GLU A 12 18.13 2.51 5.79
CA GLU A 12 17.51 3.39 6.78
C GLU A 12 17.46 4.83 6.27
N TYR A 13 16.33 5.50 6.52
CA TYR A 13 16.06 6.93 6.28
C TYR A 13 16.01 7.36 4.82
N GLU A 14 16.03 6.44 3.87
CA GLU A 14 15.80 6.72 2.46
C GLU A 14 14.29 6.63 2.14
N THR A 15 13.73 7.73 1.65
CA THR A 15 12.28 7.82 1.29
C THR A 15 11.95 7.25 -0.09
N VAL A 16 12.97 6.77 -0.82
CA VAL A 16 12.84 6.12 -2.12
C VAL A 16 13.46 4.73 -2.02
N GLU A 17 12.82 3.75 -2.59
CA GLU A 17 13.32 2.39 -2.67
C GLU A 17 14.57 2.30 -3.54
N ASN A 18 15.51 1.44 -3.18
CA ASN A 18 16.73 1.21 -3.94
C ASN A 18 16.56 0.10 -5.01
N GLN A 19 17.56 -0.05 -5.90
CA GLN A 19 17.52 -1.03 -6.99
C GLN A 19 17.34 -2.47 -6.48
N ARG A 20 17.98 -2.83 -5.35
CA ARG A 20 17.86 -4.17 -4.77
C ARG A 20 16.42 -4.46 -4.29
N GLN A 21 15.74 -3.47 -3.73
CA GLN A 21 14.34 -3.60 -3.35
C GLN A 21 13.47 -3.84 -4.60
N ARG A 22 13.67 -3.08 -5.68
CA ARG A 22 12.97 -3.27 -6.96
C ARG A 22 13.20 -4.65 -7.54
N ASP A 23 14.47 -5.12 -7.59
CA ASP A 23 14.81 -6.43 -8.14
C ASP A 23 14.19 -7.59 -7.36
N ILE A 24 14.13 -7.48 -6.02
CA ILE A 24 13.48 -8.47 -5.17
C ILE A 24 11.95 -8.42 -5.33
N ALA A 25 11.37 -7.22 -5.36
CA ALA A 25 9.93 -7.03 -5.55
C ALA A 25 9.47 -7.63 -6.89
N GLN A 26 10.23 -7.40 -7.99
CA GLN A 26 9.93 -7.99 -9.29
C GLN A 26 9.99 -9.52 -9.26
N LYS A 27 10.99 -10.09 -8.62
CA LYS A 27 11.09 -11.55 -8.46
C LYS A 27 9.93 -12.14 -7.67
N LEU A 28 9.46 -11.46 -6.63
CA LEU A 28 8.30 -11.90 -5.87
C LEU A 28 7.02 -11.80 -6.70
N CYS A 29 6.87 -10.76 -7.51
CA CYS A 29 5.78 -10.62 -8.47
C CYS A 29 5.81 -11.77 -9.49
N ASP A 30 6.96 -12.06 -10.09
CA ASP A 30 7.14 -13.16 -11.05
C ASP A 30 6.91 -14.56 -10.42
N LEU A 31 7.02 -14.68 -9.11
CA LEU A 31 6.70 -15.90 -8.36
C LEU A 31 5.21 -15.98 -7.94
N GLY A 32 4.39 -14.98 -8.29
CA GLY A 32 2.96 -14.98 -8.04
C GLY A 32 2.55 -14.50 -6.64
N PHE A 33 3.37 -13.69 -5.96
CA PHE A 33 2.91 -13.03 -4.73
C PHE A 33 1.94 -11.91 -5.04
N ASP A 34 0.79 -11.90 -4.33
CA ASP A 34 -0.27 -10.91 -4.56
C ASP A 34 0.02 -9.57 -3.89
N VAL A 35 0.69 -9.60 -2.73
CA VAL A 35 0.97 -8.41 -1.92
C VAL A 35 2.37 -8.46 -1.32
N ILE A 36 3.09 -7.33 -1.40
CA ILE A 36 4.39 -7.15 -0.75
C ILE A 36 4.29 -5.98 0.23
N VAL A 37 4.66 -6.23 1.49
CA VAL A 37 4.67 -5.25 2.57
C VAL A 37 6.08 -5.10 3.10
N GLY A 38 6.70 -3.98 2.79
CA GLY A 38 8.08 -3.67 3.21
C GLY A 38 8.17 -2.90 4.53
N GLY A 39 9.31 -3.04 5.18
CA GLY A 39 9.71 -2.30 6.37
C GLY A 39 11.22 -2.22 6.49
N HIS A 40 11.73 -1.64 7.57
CA HIS A 40 13.13 -1.38 7.90
C HIS A 40 13.60 0.08 7.68
N ALA A 41 13.19 0.73 6.61
CA ALA A 41 13.71 2.07 6.27
C ALA A 41 13.44 3.15 7.34
N HIS A 42 12.57 2.91 8.31
CA HIS A 42 12.14 3.87 9.34
C HIS A 42 11.47 5.14 8.80
N VAL A 43 11.22 5.17 7.51
CA VAL A 43 10.45 6.19 6.79
C VAL A 43 9.53 5.51 5.79
N VAL A 44 8.44 6.17 5.42
CA VAL A 44 7.55 5.68 4.38
C VAL A 44 8.29 5.70 3.04
N GLN A 45 8.11 4.65 2.24
CA GLN A 45 8.60 4.54 0.86
C GLN A 45 7.42 4.34 -0.10
N PRO A 46 7.61 4.53 -1.42
CA PRO A 46 6.53 4.47 -2.40
C PRO A 46 5.73 3.18 -2.40
N MET A 47 4.54 3.27 -2.97
CA MET A 47 3.77 2.13 -3.44
C MET A 47 3.99 1.92 -4.94
N ALA A 48 3.79 0.69 -5.39
CA ALA A 48 3.82 0.32 -6.79
C ALA A 48 2.83 -0.80 -7.10
N LEU A 49 2.24 -0.75 -8.28
CA LEU A 49 1.60 -1.89 -8.93
C LEU A 49 2.65 -2.54 -9.83
N LEU A 50 3.11 -3.72 -9.45
CA LEU A 50 4.11 -4.47 -10.21
C LEU A 50 3.41 -5.38 -11.22
N GLU A 51 3.95 -5.46 -12.42
CA GLU A 51 3.49 -6.37 -13.47
C GLU A 51 4.45 -7.55 -13.56
N SER A 52 3.94 -8.78 -13.57
CA SER A 52 4.78 -9.96 -13.74
C SER A 52 5.36 -10.01 -15.14
N THR A 53 6.64 -10.39 -15.24
CA THR A 53 7.34 -10.59 -16.52
C THR A 53 7.13 -11.99 -17.09
N VAL A 54 6.53 -12.90 -16.30
CA VAL A 54 6.32 -14.32 -16.67
C VAL A 54 4.84 -14.69 -16.79
N ASP A 55 3.95 -13.92 -16.15
CA ASP A 55 2.50 -14.07 -16.22
C ASP A 55 1.84 -12.70 -16.45
N PRO A 56 1.42 -12.39 -17.70
CA PRO A 56 0.89 -11.07 -18.04
C PRO A 56 -0.41 -10.72 -17.30
N ASP A 57 -1.12 -11.72 -16.77
CA ASP A 57 -2.37 -11.52 -16.04
C ASP A 57 -2.14 -11.29 -14.54
N HIS A 58 -0.91 -11.50 -14.05
CA HIS A 58 -0.58 -11.33 -12.64
C HIS A 58 0.04 -9.97 -12.34
N LYS A 59 -0.52 -9.29 -11.32
CA LYS A 59 0.02 -8.04 -10.77
C LYS A 59 0.08 -8.11 -9.25
N THR A 60 1.08 -7.44 -8.69
CA THR A 60 1.35 -7.39 -7.25
C THR A 60 1.20 -5.98 -6.71
N VAL A 61 0.45 -5.82 -5.63
CA VAL A 61 0.40 -4.57 -4.87
C VAL A 61 1.59 -4.54 -3.91
N CYS A 62 2.45 -3.53 -4.04
CA CYS A 62 3.66 -3.39 -3.24
C CYS A 62 3.67 -2.04 -2.50
N ILE A 63 3.94 -2.06 -1.18
CA ILE A 63 4.42 -0.89 -0.43
C ILE A 63 5.85 -1.17 0.01
N TYR A 64 6.81 -0.35 -0.43
CA TYR A 64 8.24 -0.59 -0.17
C TYR A 64 8.62 -0.37 1.30
N SER A 65 7.96 0.55 2.01
CA SER A 65 8.07 0.68 3.47
C SER A 65 6.86 1.40 4.06
N MET A 66 6.31 0.87 5.15
CA MET A 66 5.23 1.52 5.89
C MET A 66 5.72 2.61 6.87
N GLY A 67 7.03 2.86 6.97
CA GLY A 67 7.57 3.78 7.95
C GLY A 67 7.53 3.24 9.38
N ASN A 68 7.44 4.14 10.36
CA ASN A 68 7.42 3.81 11.77
C ASN A 68 5.97 3.74 12.31
N ALA A 69 5.60 2.61 12.93
CA ALA A 69 4.33 2.51 13.63
C ALA A 69 4.35 3.36 14.93
N VAL A 70 5.36 3.14 15.78
CA VAL A 70 5.65 3.99 16.94
C VAL A 70 7.15 4.11 17.09
N SER A 71 7.66 5.33 17.28
CA SER A 71 9.10 5.57 17.32
C SER A 71 9.46 6.81 18.14
N ASN A 72 10.67 6.79 18.69
CA ASN A 72 11.31 7.98 19.24
C ASN A 72 12.41 8.55 18.30
N GLN A 73 12.48 8.08 17.07
CA GLN A 73 13.30 8.65 16.02
C GLN A 73 12.62 9.93 15.53
N ARG A 74 13.04 11.07 16.06
CA ARG A 74 12.34 12.35 15.90
C ARG A 74 13.29 13.45 15.46
N THR A 75 12.73 14.45 14.81
CA THR A 75 13.40 15.72 14.53
C THR A 75 14.07 16.26 15.78
N GLY A 76 15.38 16.56 15.68
CA GLY A 76 16.16 17.12 16.77
C GLY A 76 16.72 16.12 17.79
N VAL A 77 16.44 14.81 17.64
CA VAL A 77 17.05 13.76 18.47
C VAL A 77 18.40 13.32 17.88
N SER A 78 18.52 13.26 16.56
CA SER A 78 19.75 12.97 15.84
C SER A 78 19.73 13.63 14.47
N ASP A 79 20.90 14.09 14.01
CA ASP A 79 21.07 14.65 12.66
C ASP A 79 20.91 13.59 11.54
N GLN A 80 20.93 12.32 11.90
CA GLN A 80 20.67 11.22 10.96
C GLN A 80 19.19 11.10 10.58
N PHE A 81 18.28 11.62 11.41
CA PHE A 81 16.86 11.49 11.16
C PHE A 81 16.36 12.60 10.23
N PRO A 82 15.83 12.24 9.05
CA PRO A 82 15.26 13.25 8.16
C PRO A 82 14.05 13.91 8.86
N PRO A 83 14.04 15.28 8.89
CA PRO A 83 13.08 16.03 9.70
C PRO A 83 11.62 15.70 9.36
N GLY A 84 10.91 15.12 10.33
CA GLY A 84 9.50 14.72 10.24
C GLY A 84 9.24 13.35 9.64
N TYR A 85 10.08 12.85 8.74
CA TYR A 85 9.83 11.59 8.03
C TYR A 85 9.86 10.35 8.94
N THR A 86 10.67 10.35 9.98
CA THR A 86 10.74 9.26 10.96
C THR A 86 9.62 9.30 12.01
N GLU A 87 8.80 10.34 11.97
CA GLU A 87 7.58 10.48 12.77
C GLU A 87 6.34 10.01 12.00
N ASP A 88 6.48 9.75 10.70
CA ASP A 88 5.42 9.35 9.78
C ASP A 88 5.36 7.83 9.65
N GLY A 89 4.15 7.33 9.47
CA GLY A 89 3.88 5.94 9.17
C GLY A 89 2.64 5.79 8.28
N ALA A 90 2.34 4.55 7.92
CA ALA A 90 1.22 4.20 7.08
C ALA A 90 0.48 2.99 7.65
N LEU A 91 -0.83 3.09 7.82
CA LEU A 91 -1.71 1.95 7.95
C LEU A 91 -2.08 1.51 6.53
N PHE A 92 -1.45 0.46 6.07
CA PHE A 92 -1.70 -0.12 4.76
C PHE A 92 -2.76 -1.20 4.88
N THR A 93 -3.82 -1.10 4.10
CA THR A 93 -4.92 -2.06 4.08
C THR A 93 -5.06 -2.72 2.72
N VAL A 94 -5.40 -4.01 2.73
CA VAL A 94 -5.68 -4.79 1.51
C VAL A 94 -6.96 -5.57 1.72
N THR A 95 -7.85 -5.51 0.74
CA THR A 95 -9.09 -6.29 0.72
C THR A 95 -8.93 -7.49 -0.20
N PHE A 96 -9.30 -8.65 0.31
CA PHE A 96 -9.34 -9.90 -0.46
C PHE A 96 -10.79 -10.33 -0.64
N GLU A 97 -11.14 -10.76 -1.85
CA GLU A 97 -12.45 -11.35 -2.16
C GLU A 97 -12.29 -12.78 -2.65
N LYS A 98 -13.14 -13.67 -2.12
CA LYS A 98 -13.20 -15.07 -2.54
C LYS A 98 -14.45 -15.30 -3.38
N TYR A 99 -14.25 -15.86 -4.56
CA TYR A 99 -15.32 -16.19 -5.51
C TYR A 99 -15.82 -17.63 -5.37
N SER A 100 -16.89 -17.96 -6.09
CA SER A 100 -17.62 -19.24 -5.99
C SER A 100 -16.78 -20.45 -6.39
N ASP A 101 -15.79 -20.28 -7.25
CA ASP A 101 -14.83 -21.33 -7.66
C ASP A 101 -13.69 -21.54 -6.62
N GLY A 102 -13.71 -20.78 -5.54
CA GLY A 102 -12.71 -20.85 -4.47
C GLY A 102 -11.46 -19.99 -4.69
N LYS A 103 -11.35 -19.30 -5.82
CA LYS A 103 -10.26 -18.36 -6.07
C LYS A 103 -10.38 -17.12 -5.19
N VAL A 104 -9.24 -16.58 -4.82
CA VAL A 104 -9.12 -15.37 -3.98
C VAL A 104 -8.30 -14.35 -4.73
N TYR A 105 -8.78 -13.11 -4.75
CA TYR A 105 -8.11 -12.00 -5.43
C TYR A 105 -7.98 -10.80 -4.50
N VAL A 106 -6.96 -9.99 -4.72
CA VAL A 106 -6.91 -8.62 -4.17
C VAL A 106 -7.98 -7.80 -4.89
N SER A 107 -8.88 -7.18 -4.14
CA SER A 107 -10.00 -6.40 -4.68
C SER A 107 -9.95 -4.92 -4.28
N GLY A 108 -9.06 -4.55 -3.36
CA GLY A 108 -8.89 -3.18 -2.95
C GLY A 108 -7.65 -2.98 -2.10
N THR A 109 -7.18 -1.75 -2.07
CA THR A 109 -6.08 -1.31 -1.19
C THR A 109 -6.28 0.15 -0.80
N ASP A 110 -5.78 0.50 0.40
CA ASP A 110 -5.79 1.88 0.87
C ASP A 110 -4.62 2.15 1.83
N VAL A 111 -4.30 3.43 2.03
CA VAL A 111 -3.30 3.90 2.99
C VAL A 111 -3.89 5.02 3.82
N VAL A 112 -3.86 4.84 5.14
CA VAL A 112 -4.12 5.92 6.08
C VAL A 112 -2.79 6.37 6.67
N PRO A 113 -2.30 7.59 6.36
CA PRO A 113 -1.13 8.17 6.99
C PRO A 113 -1.26 8.20 8.52
N THR A 114 -0.17 7.98 9.22
CA THR A 114 -0.13 8.12 10.68
C THR A 114 1.00 9.04 11.11
N TRP A 115 0.79 9.76 12.20
CA TRP A 115 1.82 10.57 12.83
C TRP A 115 2.01 10.17 14.28
N VAL A 116 3.28 10.07 14.70
CA VAL A 116 3.64 9.77 16.10
C VAL A 116 3.68 11.07 16.89
N ASN A 117 2.62 11.38 17.63
CA ASN A 117 2.57 12.50 18.55
C ASN A 117 3.24 12.13 19.88
N MET A 118 4.40 12.71 20.15
CA MET A 118 5.06 12.61 21.44
C MET A 118 4.73 13.84 22.29
N HIS A 119 4.18 13.64 23.45
CA HIS A 119 3.90 14.71 24.40
C HIS A 119 4.33 14.33 25.82
N SER A 120 4.35 15.31 26.72
CA SER A 120 4.63 15.06 28.13
C SER A 120 3.34 15.06 28.93
N ASN A 121 3.10 13.99 29.69
CA ASN A 121 2.02 13.89 30.64
C ASN A 121 2.60 13.63 32.03
N LYS A 122 2.39 14.60 32.95
CA LYS A 122 2.89 14.52 34.34
C LYS A 122 4.39 14.17 34.47
N GLY A 123 5.20 14.62 33.50
CA GLY A 123 6.64 14.39 33.47
C GLY A 123 7.05 13.07 32.78
N ALA A 124 6.14 12.22 32.38
CA ALA A 124 6.39 11.06 31.55
C ALA A 124 6.21 11.41 30.06
N ARG A 125 6.98 10.74 29.18
CA ARG A 125 6.76 10.81 27.72
C ARG A 125 5.68 9.82 27.32
N GLU A 126 4.71 10.31 26.56
CA GLU A 126 3.66 9.51 25.95
C GLU A 126 3.75 9.62 24.43
N TYR A 127 3.43 8.52 23.75
CA TYR A 127 3.47 8.41 22.30
C TYR A 127 2.11 7.94 21.81
N ASN A 128 1.42 8.80 21.09
CA ASN A 128 0.13 8.49 20.48
C ASN A 128 0.29 8.40 18.97
N ILE A 129 -0.20 7.32 18.38
CA ILE A 129 -0.25 7.16 16.93
C ILE A 129 -1.58 7.76 16.46
N LEU A 130 -1.51 8.81 15.67
CA LEU A 130 -2.69 9.53 15.18
C LEU A 130 -2.94 9.16 13.71
N PRO A 131 -4.04 8.43 13.41
CA PRO A 131 -4.44 8.22 12.02
C PRO A 131 -4.94 9.53 11.42
N LEU A 132 -4.50 9.83 10.20
CA LEU A 132 -4.76 11.09 9.53
C LEU A 132 -5.63 10.84 8.28
N THR A 133 -6.96 10.84 8.47
CA THR A 133 -7.91 10.68 7.38
C THR A 133 -8.33 12.06 6.87
N LYS A 134 -8.14 12.34 5.57
CA LYS A 134 -8.36 13.67 4.98
C LYS A 134 -9.77 14.21 5.23
N ASP A 135 -10.77 13.36 5.13
CA ASP A 135 -12.18 13.73 5.34
C ASP A 135 -12.47 14.25 6.75
N THR A 136 -11.63 13.89 7.72
CA THR A 136 -11.76 14.30 9.12
C THR A 136 -10.72 15.35 9.54
N GLU A 137 -9.94 15.91 8.62
CA GLU A 137 -8.86 16.86 8.92
C GLU A 137 -9.31 18.01 9.82
N GLN A 138 -10.48 18.57 9.56
CA GLN A 138 -11.04 19.68 10.35
C GLN A 138 -11.33 19.31 11.82
N GLN A 139 -11.43 18.01 12.12
CA GLN A 139 -11.72 17.48 13.44
C GLN A 139 -10.45 17.07 14.20
N TRP A 140 -9.30 16.90 13.54
CA TRP A 140 -8.08 16.37 14.17
C TRP A 140 -7.67 17.14 15.43
N GLN A 141 -7.73 18.49 15.36
CA GLN A 141 -7.33 19.32 16.49
C GLN A 141 -8.17 19.05 17.73
N ALA A 142 -9.48 18.95 17.57
CA ALA A 142 -10.41 18.70 18.68
C ALA A 142 -10.40 17.23 19.11
N SER A 143 -10.41 16.30 18.15
CA SER A 143 -10.50 14.85 18.43
C SER A 143 -9.25 14.31 19.12
N TYR A 144 -8.08 14.89 18.83
CA TYR A 144 -6.80 14.47 19.39
C TYR A 144 -6.25 15.46 20.44
N GLU A 145 -7.03 16.48 20.81
CA GLU A 145 -6.65 17.51 21.79
C GLU A 145 -5.30 18.20 21.44
N LEU A 146 -5.10 18.55 20.17
CA LEU A 146 -3.82 19.04 19.65
C LEU A 146 -3.68 20.56 19.87
N THR A 147 -2.46 20.97 20.15
CA THR A 147 -2.04 22.37 19.99
C THR A 147 -1.99 22.74 18.51
N ASP A 148 -2.03 24.04 18.19
CA ASP A 148 -1.88 24.54 16.80
C ASP A 148 -0.63 24.04 16.12
N GLN A 149 0.48 23.89 16.85
CA GLN A 149 1.74 23.38 16.32
C GLN A 149 1.64 21.88 15.97
N GLN A 150 1.02 21.08 16.84
CA GLN A 150 0.81 19.66 16.60
C GLN A 150 -0.15 19.43 15.43
N PHE A 151 -1.22 20.22 15.33
CA PHE A 151 -2.14 20.17 14.20
C PHE A 151 -1.41 20.43 12.86
N LYS A 152 -0.56 21.47 12.80
CA LYS A 152 0.30 21.73 11.62
C LYS A 152 1.27 20.59 11.34
N SER A 153 1.75 19.89 12.37
CA SER A 153 2.60 18.71 12.20
C SER A 153 1.83 17.54 11.59
N CYS A 154 0.57 17.31 12.01
CA CYS A 154 -0.33 16.34 11.39
C CYS A 154 -0.54 16.63 9.89
N GLN A 155 -0.86 17.89 9.54
CA GLN A 155 -1.04 18.28 8.15
C GLN A 155 0.21 18.00 7.30
N LYS A 156 1.40 18.38 7.80
CA LYS A 156 2.67 18.10 7.13
C LYS A 156 2.97 16.61 7.01
N SER A 157 2.64 15.83 8.04
CA SER A 157 2.81 14.37 8.03
C SER A 157 1.91 13.73 6.96
N TYR A 158 0.64 14.12 6.90
CA TYR A 158 -0.28 13.69 5.86
C TYR A 158 0.26 14.00 4.47
N ASP A 159 0.63 15.26 4.22
CA ASP A 159 1.11 15.71 2.91
C ASP A 159 2.40 14.98 2.49
N ARG A 160 3.35 14.75 3.42
CA ARG A 160 4.57 13.98 3.13
C ARG A 160 4.25 12.54 2.76
N THR A 161 3.44 11.86 3.57
CA THR A 161 3.11 10.44 3.34
C THR A 161 2.36 10.28 2.03
N MET A 162 1.33 11.09 1.77
CA MET A 162 0.56 11.02 0.53
C MET A 162 1.39 11.47 -0.68
N GLY A 163 2.33 12.39 -0.51
CA GLY A 163 3.29 12.77 -1.56
C GLY A 163 4.23 11.63 -1.95
N ILE A 164 4.48 10.68 -1.06
CA ILE A 164 5.32 9.49 -1.34
C ILE A 164 4.50 8.34 -1.93
N VAL A 165 3.35 8.03 -1.34
CA VAL A 165 2.58 6.83 -1.72
C VAL A 165 1.49 7.10 -2.75
N GLY A 166 1.06 8.35 -2.94
CA GLY A 166 -0.19 8.70 -3.63
C GLY A 166 -0.26 8.21 -5.07
N GLU A 167 0.79 8.39 -5.86
CA GLU A 167 0.82 7.95 -7.26
C GLU A 167 0.67 6.42 -7.37
N GLY A 168 1.46 5.67 -6.60
CA GLY A 168 1.39 4.22 -6.60
C GLY A 168 0.08 3.68 -6.01
N LEU A 169 -0.48 4.36 -5.01
CA LEU A 169 -1.78 4.03 -4.44
C LEU A 169 -2.89 4.18 -5.48
N GLU A 170 -2.93 5.31 -6.19
CA GLU A 170 -3.91 5.58 -7.25
C GLU A 170 -3.81 4.55 -8.37
N ALA A 171 -2.60 4.20 -8.81
CA ALA A 171 -2.38 3.15 -9.80
C ALA A 171 -2.93 1.79 -9.35
N CYS A 172 -2.64 1.40 -8.11
CA CYS A 172 -3.18 0.17 -7.52
C CYS A 172 -4.71 0.20 -7.45
N GLN A 173 -5.29 1.27 -6.92
CA GLN A 173 -6.74 1.41 -6.76
C GLN A 173 -7.47 1.36 -8.10
N THR A 174 -6.95 2.07 -9.11
CA THR A 174 -7.53 2.09 -10.46
C THR A 174 -7.53 0.70 -11.09
N TYR A 175 -6.40 -0.01 -11.04
CA TYR A 175 -6.30 -1.36 -11.57
C TYR A 175 -7.24 -2.33 -10.83
N LEU A 176 -7.23 -2.30 -9.50
CA LEU A 176 -8.03 -3.22 -8.69
C LEU A 176 -9.53 -3.01 -8.90
N ALA A 177 -9.99 -1.76 -9.07
CA ALA A 177 -11.37 -1.46 -9.37
C ALA A 177 -11.79 -2.04 -10.73
N GLN A 178 -10.99 -1.83 -11.78
CA GLN A 178 -11.25 -2.38 -13.12
C GLN A 178 -11.22 -3.91 -13.12
N ALA A 179 -10.23 -4.51 -12.47
CA ALA A 179 -10.11 -5.95 -12.37
C ALA A 179 -11.24 -6.59 -11.56
N LYS A 180 -11.77 -5.89 -10.55
CA LYS A 180 -12.94 -6.31 -9.79
C LYS A 180 -14.18 -6.29 -10.66
N GLU A 181 -14.45 -5.20 -11.37
CA GLU A 181 -15.59 -5.06 -12.28
C GLU A 181 -15.61 -6.18 -13.34
N ALA A 182 -14.46 -6.43 -13.99
CA ALA A 182 -14.32 -7.49 -14.98
C ALA A 182 -14.59 -8.90 -14.37
N ARG A 183 -14.12 -9.15 -13.14
CA ARG A 183 -14.36 -10.41 -12.45
C ARG A 183 -15.84 -10.56 -12.06
N GLU A 184 -16.49 -9.53 -11.57
CA GLU A 184 -17.91 -9.56 -11.21
C GLU A 184 -18.77 -9.85 -12.45
N GLU A 185 -18.44 -9.25 -13.59
CA GLU A 185 -19.09 -9.54 -14.88
C GLU A 185 -18.87 -11.00 -15.32
N TYR A 186 -17.62 -11.48 -15.26
CA TYR A 186 -17.30 -12.88 -15.59
C TYR A 186 -18.10 -13.87 -14.74
N TYR A 187 -18.12 -13.73 -13.41
CA TYR A 187 -18.84 -14.64 -12.51
C TYR A 187 -20.35 -14.50 -12.63
N TYR A 188 -20.86 -13.32 -12.95
CA TYR A 188 -22.27 -13.13 -13.28
C TYR A 188 -22.66 -13.91 -14.55
N ASN A 189 -21.87 -13.79 -15.62
CA ASN A 189 -22.10 -14.50 -16.87
C ASN A 189 -21.93 -16.01 -16.69
N LEU A 190 -20.95 -16.46 -15.93
CA LEU A 190 -20.79 -17.88 -15.61
C LEU A 190 -22.04 -18.48 -14.91
N ALA A 191 -22.70 -17.69 -14.07
CA ALA A 191 -23.86 -18.14 -13.32
C ALA A 191 -25.19 -18.05 -14.12
N TYR A 192 -25.34 -17.05 -14.99
CA TYR A 192 -26.63 -16.71 -15.59
C TYR A 192 -26.64 -16.71 -17.13
N ASN A 193 -25.50 -16.56 -17.80
CA ASN A 193 -25.36 -16.46 -19.25
C ASN A 193 -24.14 -17.25 -19.76
N PRO A 194 -23.99 -18.56 -19.41
CA PRO A 194 -22.76 -19.31 -19.70
C PRO A 194 -22.44 -19.40 -21.21
N GLU A 195 -23.43 -19.29 -22.08
CA GLU A 195 -23.26 -19.29 -23.53
C GLU A 195 -22.43 -18.12 -24.06
N LEU A 196 -22.38 -16.98 -23.35
CA LEU A 196 -21.55 -15.83 -23.76
C LEU A 196 -20.06 -16.12 -23.59
N LEU A 197 -19.67 -16.92 -22.60
CA LEU A 197 -18.28 -17.28 -22.34
C LEU A 197 -17.74 -18.32 -23.33
N GLU A 198 -18.62 -19.16 -23.90
CA GLU A 198 -18.24 -20.15 -24.92
C GLU A 198 -17.91 -19.48 -26.27
N THR A 199 -18.53 -18.36 -26.59
CA THR A 199 -18.28 -17.61 -27.82
C THR A 199 -16.93 -16.87 -27.78
N GLU A 200 -16.55 -16.29 -26.66
CA GLU A 200 -15.25 -15.62 -26.49
C GLU A 200 -14.07 -16.62 -26.56
N ALA A 201 -14.23 -17.84 -26.05
CA ALA A 201 -13.20 -18.87 -26.11
C ALA A 201 -12.94 -19.39 -27.54
N THR A 202 -13.93 -19.28 -28.45
CA THR A 202 -13.81 -19.72 -29.85
C THR A 202 -13.25 -18.63 -30.78
N GLU A 203 -13.27 -17.35 -30.37
CA GLU A 203 -12.74 -16.23 -31.13
C GLU A 203 -11.27 -15.87 -30.77
N ALA A 204 -10.70 -16.47 -29.73
CA ALA A 204 -9.31 -16.27 -29.38
C ALA A 204 -8.42 -16.85 -30.50
N PRO A 205 -7.49 -16.09 -31.09
CA PRO A 205 -6.61 -16.58 -32.15
C PRO A 205 -5.75 -17.74 -31.62
N ALA A 206 -5.75 -18.85 -32.33
CA ALA A 206 -4.88 -19.99 -32.00
C ALA A 206 -3.42 -19.52 -31.93
N ALA A 207 -2.77 -19.75 -30.79
CA ALA A 207 -1.35 -19.48 -30.67
C ALA A 207 -0.60 -20.23 -31.79
N GLU A 208 0.09 -19.51 -32.67
CA GLU A 208 0.96 -20.13 -33.69
C GLU A 208 2.06 -20.91 -32.94
N GLU A 209 1.99 -22.21 -33.00
CA GLU A 209 3.11 -23.08 -32.64
C GLU A 209 4.29 -22.81 -33.61
N THR A 210 5.23 -21.97 -33.17
CA THR A 210 6.52 -21.85 -33.84
C THR A 210 7.37 -23.06 -33.45
N THR A 211 7.49 -23.98 -34.40
CA THR A 211 8.45 -25.06 -34.42
C THR A 211 9.92 -24.58 -34.45
#